data_f19ebdf0a729ca0da5d99362d5c17052
#
_entry.id   f19ebdf0a729ca0da5d99362d5c17052
#
_cell.length_a   1.000
_cell.length_b   1.000
_cell.length_c   1.000
_cell.angle_alpha   90.00
_cell.angle_beta   90.00
_cell.angle_gamma   90.00
#
_symmetry.space_group_name_H-M   'P 1'
#
loop_
_entity.id
_entity.type
_entity.pdbx_description
1 polymer ?
#
loop_
_entity_poly.entity_id
_entity_poly.type
_entity_poly.pdbx_seq_one_letter_code
_entity_poly.pdbx_strand_id
1 'polypeptide(L)'
;MTALLIRNCRPMGGAAVDILVEGGRIGAIGPDLTLPAGAAVEDAGGMLALPALVEGHTHLDKTLWGMGWWKNDVGPRLIDRIDGERAERKRLGLDPARQSDRLAREFLVRGTTRIRSHADVDTEIGTAHSDALVALRERLRGTMDIQVVAFPQSGLLVRPGTLDLLEQALRNGADILGGLDPSGIDRDPVGHLDAIFGLSSKHGVPLDIHLHEAGELGAFAMDLIIERTLAMGMQGKVIVSHAFCLGEVSRADALYAALAEAGIGLATTAPPSRPVPSVKKARAAGVAIFGGNDGIRDTWTPYNMPDMLQRAMLIGLKNEFRRDDEVAMALSTVTDWAAEGCGFADYGLAVGARADLMLVEAETPAEAVAATPPRRLVVSHARVVARDGALVG
;
A
#
# COMPACT_ATOMS: atom_id res chain seq x y z
N MET A 1 4.11 27.13 10.18
CA MET A 1 3.59 26.00 11.00
C MET A 1 4.16 26.18 12.40
N THR A 2 3.33 26.03 13.42
CA THR A 2 3.76 26.07 14.82
C THR A 2 4.68 24.87 15.07
N ALA A 3 5.80 25.05 15.79
CA ALA A 3 6.67 23.95 16.17
C ALA A 3 5.91 22.99 17.11
N LEU A 4 6.28 21.70 17.10
CA LEU A 4 5.74 20.67 17.98
C LEU A 4 6.92 19.94 18.67
N LEU A 5 6.89 19.85 19.98
CA LEU A 5 7.83 19.06 20.77
C LEU A 5 7.12 17.84 21.33
N ILE A 6 7.57 16.64 20.94
CA ILE A 6 7.12 15.38 21.51
C ILE A 6 8.16 14.96 22.55
N ARG A 7 7.79 15.01 23.82
CA ARG A 7 8.67 14.70 24.94
C ARG A 7 8.59 13.24 25.36
N ASN A 8 9.71 12.76 25.87
CA ASN A 8 9.78 11.47 26.56
C ASN A 8 9.19 10.31 25.72
N CYS A 9 9.54 10.23 24.43
CA CYS A 9 9.19 9.10 23.57
C CYS A 9 10.40 8.17 23.36
N ARG A 10 10.16 6.92 22.93
CA ARG A 10 11.20 5.93 22.61
C ARG A 10 11.18 5.57 21.13
N PRO A 11 11.94 6.29 20.27
CA PRO A 11 11.98 6.01 18.85
C PRO A 11 12.49 4.59 18.58
N MET A 12 11.68 3.78 17.90
CA MET A 12 11.96 2.38 17.56
C MET A 12 12.39 1.52 18.76
N GLY A 13 11.92 1.85 19.98
CA GLY A 13 12.25 1.12 21.21
C GLY A 13 13.61 1.46 21.81
N GLY A 14 14.27 2.51 21.33
CA GLY A 14 15.51 3.03 21.91
C GLY A 14 15.32 3.76 23.25
N ALA A 15 16.33 4.51 23.66
CA ALA A 15 16.27 5.33 24.86
C ALA A 15 15.16 6.39 24.75
N ALA A 16 14.63 6.81 25.91
CA ALA A 16 13.66 7.90 25.97
C ALA A 16 14.35 9.22 25.58
N VAL A 17 13.79 9.92 24.62
CA VAL A 17 14.28 11.21 24.07
C VAL A 17 13.10 12.08 23.68
N ASP A 18 13.41 13.33 23.35
CA ASP A 18 12.46 14.26 22.75
C ASP A 18 12.63 14.28 21.21
N ILE A 19 11.53 14.55 20.50
CA ILE A 19 11.52 14.83 19.06
C ILE A 19 10.99 16.25 18.85
N LEU A 20 11.84 17.13 18.31
CA LEU A 20 11.44 18.47 17.92
C LEU A 20 11.04 18.49 16.45
N VAL A 21 9.85 19.00 16.16
CA VAL A 21 9.32 19.18 14.81
C VAL A 21 9.26 20.68 14.48
N GLU A 22 9.95 21.09 13.43
CA GLU A 22 9.99 22.45 12.94
C GLU A 22 9.93 22.49 11.40
N GLY A 23 9.25 23.46 10.84
CA GLY A 23 9.15 23.62 9.39
C GLY A 23 8.55 22.42 8.64
N GLY A 24 7.76 21.58 9.33
CA GLY A 24 7.19 20.39 8.73
C GLY A 24 8.08 19.12 8.81
N ARG A 25 9.27 19.25 9.39
CA ARG A 25 10.29 18.18 9.45
C ARG A 25 10.72 17.91 10.89
N ILE A 26 11.31 16.76 11.11
CA ILE A 26 12.02 16.45 12.34
C ILE A 26 13.31 17.29 12.36
N GLY A 27 13.35 18.29 13.23
CA GLY A 27 14.49 19.20 13.39
C GLY A 27 15.59 18.65 14.29
N ALA A 28 15.19 17.96 15.36
CA ALA A 28 16.12 17.33 16.30
C ALA A 28 15.51 16.10 16.97
N ILE A 29 16.36 15.15 17.37
CA ILE A 29 16.03 14.01 18.23
C ILE A 29 17.13 13.93 19.30
N GLY A 30 16.79 14.00 20.56
CA GLY A 30 17.76 13.94 21.66
C GLY A 30 17.12 14.18 23.02
N PRO A 31 17.88 14.01 24.12
CA PRO A 31 17.36 14.30 25.45
C PRO A 31 17.21 15.81 25.67
N ASP A 32 16.27 16.18 26.52
CA ASP A 32 16.10 17.53 27.08
C ASP A 32 16.12 18.67 26.04
N LEU A 33 15.42 18.49 24.89
CA LEU A 33 15.37 19.52 23.86
C LEU A 33 14.67 20.78 24.35
N THR A 34 15.25 21.92 23.98
CA THR A 34 14.67 23.23 24.32
C THR A 34 13.37 23.43 23.57
N LEU A 35 12.32 23.85 24.28
CA LEU A 35 11.03 24.20 23.71
C LEU A 35 11.10 25.56 22.97
N PRO A 36 10.87 25.61 21.66
CA PRO A 36 10.76 26.88 20.96
C PRO A 36 9.56 27.72 21.45
N ALA A 37 9.67 29.04 21.42
CA ALA A 37 8.58 29.92 21.81
C ALA A 37 7.32 29.67 20.97
N GLY A 38 6.18 29.41 21.61
CA GLY A 38 4.90 29.14 20.95
C GLY A 38 4.76 27.74 20.37
N ALA A 39 5.69 26.81 20.64
CA ALA A 39 5.55 25.43 20.22
C ALA A 39 4.47 24.70 21.04
N ALA A 40 3.75 23.79 20.38
CA ALA A 40 2.91 22.83 21.08
C ALA A 40 3.77 21.73 21.73
N VAL A 41 3.30 21.16 22.84
CA VAL A 41 3.99 20.07 23.55
C VAL A 41 3.06 18.88 23.68
N GLU A 42 3.58 17.70 23.36
CA GLU A 42 2.96 16.40 23.56
C GLU A 42 3.88 15.55 24.45
N ASP A 43 3.41 15.14 25.60
CA ASP A 43 4.14 14.22 26.46
C ASP A 43 3.79 12.78 26.08
N ALA A 44 4.78 12.06 25.58
CA ALA A 44 4.63 10.67 25.18
C ALA A 44 4.65 9.69 26.37
N GLY A 45 5.03 10.13 27.58
CA GLY A 45 5.01 9.27 28.78
C GLY A 45 5.84 7.99 28.67
N GLY A 46 6.89 7.98 27.86
CA GLY A 46 7.71 6.80 27.61
C GLY A 46 7.17 5.85 26.53
N MET A 47 6.10 6.23 25.80
CA MET A 47 5.55 5.41 24.71
C MET A 47 6.54 5.20 23.57
N LEU A 48 6.35 4.08 22.87
CA LEU A 48 7.07 3.76 21.63
C LEU A 48 6.65 4.73 20.51
N ALA A 49 7.64 5.37 19.90
CA ALA A 49 7.44 6.17 18.70
C ALA A 49 7.86 5.35 17.48
N LEU A 50 6.93 5.17 16.55
CA LEU A 50 7.16 4.51 15.27
C LEU A 50 6.97 5.52 14.13
N PRO A 51 7.64 5.36 12.98
CA PRO A 51 7.29 6.11 11.79
C PRO A 51 5.84 5.82 11.42
N ALA A 52 5.15 6.80 10.83
CA ALA A 52 3.79 6.57 10.34
C ALA A 52 3.78 5.48 9.28
N LEU A 53 2.70 4.73 9.21
CA LEU A 53 2.58 3.53 8.37
C LEU A 53 2.32 3.91 6.90
N VAL A 54 2.68 2.99 6.02
CA VAL A 54 2.46 3.06 4.57
C VAL A 54 1.58 1.89 4.13
N GLU A 55 0.48 2.19 3.48
CA GLU A 55 -0.36 1.23 2.77
C GLU A 55 0.13 1.13 1.32
N GLY A 56 0.82 0.04 0.99
CA GLY A 56 1.46 -0.13 -0.32
C GLY A 56 0.54 -0.65 -1.42
N HIS A 57 -0.62 -1.23 -1.05
CA HIS A 57 -1.54 -1.83 -2.01
C HIS A 57 -2.95 -1.99 -1.43
N THR A 58 -3.88 -1.14 -1.84
CA THR A 58 -5.29 -1.24 -1.43
C THR A 58 -6.24 -0.76 -2.52
N HIS A 59 -7.56 -0.92 -2.29
CA HIS A 59 -8.65 -0.44 -3.12
C HIS A 59 -9.59 0.41 -2.27
N LEU A 60 -9.35 1.73 -2.21
CA LEU A 60 -10.17 2.64 -1.41
C LEU A 60 -11.58 2.86 -1.99
N ASP A 61 -11.70 2.79 -3.31
CA ASP A 61 -12.86 3.21 -4.11
C ASP A 61 -14.08 2.30 -3.98
N LYS A 62 -13.89 1.03 -3.64
CA LYS A 62 -14.94 0.00 -3.66
C LYS A 62 -15.22 -0.67 -2.32
N THR A 63 -14.67 -0.15 -1.23
CA THR A 63 -14.93 -0.68 0.10
C THR A 63 -16.40 -0.55 0.53
N LEU A 64 -16.89 -1.56 1.24
CA LEU A 64 -18.18 -1.52 1.95
C LEU A 64 -18.03 -1.08 3.42
N TRP A 65 -16.87 -0.53 3.80
CA TRP A 65 -16.64 -0.05 5.16
C TRP A 65 -17.67 1.01 5.55
N GLY A 66 -18.29 0.81 6.71
CA GLY A 66 -19.37 1.68 7.21
C GLY A 66 -20.71 1.57 6.47
N MET A 67 -20.86 0.61 5.57
CA MET A 67 -22.14 0.19 5.00
C MET A 67 -22.71 -1.01 5.78
N GLY A 68 -23.96 -1.39 5.51
CA GLY A 68 -24.56 -2.61 6.04
C GLY A 68 -23.78 -3.87 5.62
N TRP A 69 -24.00 -4.96 6.34
CA TRP A 69 -23.38 -6.24 5.99
C TRP A 69 -23.89 -6.71 4.63
N TRP A 70 -22.96 -6.96 3.71
CA TRP A 70 -23.26 -7.57 2.42
C TRP A 70 -22.98 -9.07 2.49
N LYS A 71 -23.98 -9.86 2.10
CA LYS A 71 -23.86 -11.31 2.04
C LYS A 71 -23.12 -11.71 0.77
N ASN A 72 -21.93 -12.28 0.93
CA ASN A 72 -21.14 -12.78 -0.19
C ASN A 72 -21.53 -14.23 -0.49
N ASP A 73 -22.15 -14.47 -1.65
CA ASP A 73 -22.46 -15.78 -2.21
C ASP A 73 -21.92 -15.95 -3.63
N VAL A 74 -20.89 -15.13 -3.96
CA VAL A 74 -20.21 -15.16 -5.25
C VAL A 74 -19.33 -16.42 -5.37
N GLY A 75 -19.24 -16.97 -6.58
CA GLY A 75 -18.42 -18.14 -6.88
C GLY A 75 -16.92 -17.93 -6.64
N PRO A 76 -16.15 -19.03 -6.54
CA PRO A 76 -14.74 -18.94 -6.08
C PRO A 76 -13.77 -18.50 -7.16
N ARG A 77 -14.11 -18.53 -8.45
CA ARG A 77 -13.21 -18.17 -9.53
C ARG A 77 -13.02 -16.65 -9.60
N LEU A 78 -11.87 -16.21 -10.09
CA LEU A 78 -11.57 -14.78 -10.25
C LEU A 78 -12.63 -14.08 -11.13
N ILE A 79 -12.99 -14.68 -12.25
CA ILE A 79 -14.03 -14.13 -13.14
C ILE A 79 -15.40 -14.02 -12.47
N ASP A 80 -15.78 -14.98 -11.58
CA ASP A 80 -17.04 -14.93 -10.86
C ASP A 80 -17.08 -13.70 -9.93
N ARG A 81 -15.95 -13.36 -9.32
CA ARG A 81 -15.80 -12.17 -8.47
C ARG A 81 -15.88 -10.88 -9.27
N ILE A 82 -15.22 -10.83 -10.43
CA ILE A 82 -15.27 -9.69 -11.34
C ILE A 82 -16.71 -9.43 -11.80
N ASP A 83 -17.37 -10.44 -12.32
CA ASP A 83 -18.75 -10.30 -12.83
C ASP A 83 -19.76 -10.03 -11.69
N GLY A 84 -19.54 -10.64 -10.51
CA GLY A 84 -20.33 -10.38 -9.31
C GLY A 84 -20.19 -8.93 -8.82
N GLU A 85 -18.98 -8.39 -8.78
CA GLU A 85 -18.75 -6.99 -8.42
C GLU A 85 -19.43 -6.04 -9.40
N ARG A 86 -19.28 -6.26 -10.71
CA ARG A 86 -19.93 -5.44 -11.74
C ARG A 86 -21.45 -5.43 -11.57
N ALA A 87 -22.07 -6.59 -11.34
CA ALA A 87 -23.52 -6.70 -11.11
C ALA A 87 -23.98 -5.98 -9.85
N GLU A 88 -23.18 -6.02 -8.76
CA GLU A 88 -23.55 -5.50 -7.46
C GLU A 88 -23.29 -3.99 -7.28
N ARG A 89 -22.29 -3.41 -7.96
CA ARG A 89 -21.91 -1.98 -7.81
C ARG A 89 -23.12 -1.05 -7.81
N LYS A 90 -23.97 -1.16 -8.84
CA LYS A 90 -25.14 -0.30 -9.01
C LYS A 90 -26.19 -0.57 -7.93
N ARG A 91 -26.44 -1.84 -7.60
CA ARG A 91 -27.42 -2.25 -6.58
C ARG A 91 -27.04 -1.76 -5.20
N LEU A 92 -25.73 -1.77 -4.87
CA LEU A 92 -25.21 -1.29 -3.59
C LEU A 92 -25.20 0.24 -3.48
N GLY A 93 -25.35 0.96 -4.59
CA GLY A 93 -25.24 2.42 -4.60
C GLY A 93 -23.87 2.88 -4.14
N LEU A 94 -22.81 2.17 -4.54
CA LEU A 94 -21.42 2.52 -4.23
C LEU A 94 -21.08 3.91 -4.77
N ASP A 95 -20.71 4.80 -3.86
CA ASP A 95 -20.17 6.12 -4.17
C ASP A 95 -18.66 6.10 -3.88
N PRO A 96 -17.80 6.04 -4.91
CA PRO A 96 -16.37 5.92 -4.73
C PRO A 96 -15.76 7.12 -3.98
N ALA A 97 -16.32 8.32 -4.13
CA ALA A 97 -15.82 9.51 -3.43
C ALA A 97 -16.07 9.43 -1.92
N ARG A 98 -17.26 8.99 -1.53
CA ARG A 98 -17.63 8.82 -0.12
C ARG A 98 -16.87 7.65 0.52
N GLN A 99 -16.79 6.52 -0.18
CA GLN A 99 -16.18 5.31 0.37
C GLN A 99 -14.67 5.47 0.51
N SER A 100 -13.99 6.05 -0.49
CA SER A 100 -12.56 6.30 -0.40
C SER A 100 -12.19 7.31 0.69
N ASP A 101 -12.95 8.40 0.86
CA ASP A 101 -12.74 9.35 1.97
C ASP A 101 -12.90 8.67 3.33
N ARG A 102 -13.96 7.86 3.48
CA ARG A 102 -14.20 7.12 4.73
C ARG A 102 -13.05 6.18 5.07
N LEU A 103 -12.61 5.36 4.11
CA LEU A 103 -11.55 4.40 4.36
C LEU A 103 -10.19 5.06 4.59
N ALA A 104 -9.88 6.14 3.86
CA ALA A 104 -8.66 6.92 4.07
C ALA A 104 -8.59 7.50 5.49
N ARG A 105 -9.70 8.01 6.02
CA ARG A 105 -9.78 8.50 7.41
C ARG A 105 -9.59 7.38 8.44
N GLU A 106 -10.11 6.19 8.18
CA GLU A 106 -9.89 5.01 9.03
C GLU A 106 -8.41 4.57 9.03
N PHE A 107 -7.73 4.68 7.89
CA PHE A 107 -6.29 4.48 7.82
C PHE A 107 -5.53 5.54 8.62
N LEU A 108 -5.91 6.80 8.49
CA LEU A 108 -5.25 7.93 9.16
C LEU A 108 -5.31 7.80 10.69
N VAL A 109 -6.46 7.47 11.26
CA VAL A 109 -6.59 7.28 12.72
C VAL A 109 -5.78 6.10 13.23
N ARG A 110 -5.40 5.17 12.35
CA ARG A 110 -4.54 4.01 12.65
C ARG A 110 -3.08 4.23 12.27
N GLY A 111 -2.69 5.48 12.00
CA GLY A 111 -1.30 5.86 11.81
C GLY A 111 -0.77 5.71 10.39
N THR A 112 -1.62 5.42 9.40
CA THR A 112 -1.21 5.36 7.99
C THR A 112 -1.36 6.74 7.35
N THR A 113 -0.26 7.28 6.84
CA THR A 113 -0.19 8.63 6.25
C THR A 113 0.13 8.63 4.76
N ARG A 114 0.47 7.46 4.22
CA ARG A 114 0.81 7.27 2.80
C ARG A 114 0.10 6.04 2.28
N ILE A 115 -0.55 6.18 1.14
CA ILE A 115 -1.37 5.12 0.53
C ILE A 115 -1.08 5.04 -0.97
N ARG A 116 -0.88 3.81 -1.48
CA ARG A 116 -1.04 3.49 -2.90
C ARG A 116 -2.36 2.76 -3.07
N SER A 117 -3.30 3.35 -3.81
CA SER A 117 -4.62 2.78 -4.06
C SER A 117 -4.86 2.51 -5.53
N HIS A 118 -5.26 1.29 -5.83
CA HIS A 118 -5.76 0.89 -7.13
C HIS A 118 -7.21 1.37 -7.27
N ALA A 119 -7.51 2.07 -8.34
CA ALA A 119 -8.84 2.58 -8.65
C ALA A 119 -9.38 1.87 -9.89
N ASP A 120 -10.56 1.29 -9.78
CA ASP A 120 -11.17 0.55 -10.87
C ASP A 120 -11.43 1.45 -12.08
N VAL A 121 -11.01 0.98 -13.25
CA VAL A 121 -11.30 1.58 -14.56
C VAL A 121 -11.88 0.48 -15.44
N ASP A 122 -13.12 0.63 -15.88
CA ASP A 122 -13.74 -0.32 -16.79
C ASP A 122 -14.85 0.33 -17.66
N THR A 123 -15.35 -0.44 -18.63
CA THR A 123 -16.32 0.06 -19.62
C THR A 123 -17.70 0.38 -19.07
N GLU A 124 -18.03 0.05 -17.82
CA GLU A 124 -19.31 0.39 -17.17
C GLU A 124 -19.23 1.67 -16.35
N ILE A 125 -18.10 1.90 -15.69
CA ILE A 125 -17.90 3.03 -14.77
C ILE A 125 -16.99 4.11 -15.37
N GLY A 126 -16.36 3.85 -16.53
CA GLY A 126 -15.38 4.77 -17.12
C GLY A 126 -14.19 5.01 -16.17
N THR A 127 -13.86 6.27 -15.94
CA THR A 127 -12.79 6.72 -15.04
C THR A 127 -13.29 7.19 -13.67
N ALA A 128 -14.59 7.06 -13.38
CA ALA A 128 -15.21 7.69 -12.20
C ALA A 128 -14.56 7.34 -10.86
N HIS A 129 -14.11 6.09 -10.69
CA HIS A 129 -13.43 5.66 -9.47
C HIS A 129 -12.02 6.27 -9.36
N SER A 130 -11.26 6.29 -10.47
CA SER A 130 -9.96 6.95 -10.54
C SER A 130 -10.07 8.45 -10.29
N ASP A 131 -11.03 9.12 -10.92
CA ASP A 131 -11.28 10.55 -10.75
C ASP A 131 -11.64 10.90 -9.29
N ALA A 132 -12.42 10.04 -8.61
CA ALA A 132 -12.75 10.18 -7.20
C ALA A 132 -11.51 10.12 -6.30
N LEU A 133 -10.56 9.20 -6.58
CA LEU A 133 -9.32 9.09 -5.84
C LEU A 133 -8.38 10.27 -6.11
N VAL A 134 -8.29 10.74 -7.34
CA VAL A 134 -7.53 11.95 -7.68
C VAL A 134 -8.09 13.16 -6.90
N ALA A 135 -9.41 13.31 -6.87
CA ALA A 135 -10.06 14.37 -6.09
C ALA A 135 -9.82 14.21 -4.57
N LEU A 136 -9.83 12.97 -4.05
CA LEU A 136 -9.51 12.69 -2.65
C LEU A 136 -8.06 13.08 -2.31
N ARG A 137 -7.10 12.70 -3.15
CA ARG A 137 -5.69 13.07 -2.99
C ARG A 137 -5.52 14.59 -2.84
N GLU A 138 -6.17 15.36 -3.71
CA GLU A 138 -6.11 16.82 -3.64
C GLU A 138 -6.75 17.37 -2.36
N ARG A 139 -7.87 16.81 -1.93
CA ARG A 139 -8.58 17.20 -0.69
C ARG A 139 -7.78 16.90 0.57
N LEU A 140 -7.01 15.80 0.58
CA LEU A 140 -6.17 15.39 1.71
C LEU A 140 -4.73 15.89 1.62
N ARG A 141 -4.40 16.72 0.63
CA ARG A 141 -3.06 17.33 0.48
C ARG A 141 -2.61 18.00 1.78
N GLY A 142 -1.41 17.64 2.25
CA GLY A 142 -0.88 18.14 3.54
C GLY A 142 -1.47 17.45 4.78
N THR A 143 -2.18 16.34 4.58
CA THR A 143 -2.65 15.44 5.64
C THR A 143 -2.31 13.97 5.35
N MET A 144 -2.40 13.56 4.10
CA MET A 144 -2.11 12.21 3.64
C MET A 144 -1.61 12.24 2.19
N ASP A 145 -0.63 11.43 1.86
CA ASP A 145 -0.19 11.24 0.47
C ASP A 145 -0.90 10.03 -0.13
N ILE A 146 -1.50 10.19 -1.29
CA ILE A 146 -2.19 9.11 -2.01
C ILE A 146 -1.60 9.02 -3.42
N GLN A 147 -1.13 7.83 -3.80
CA GLN A 147 -0.83 7.46 -5.17
C GLN A 147 -2.02 6.71 -5.77
N VAL A 148 -2.44 7.10 -6.95
CA VAL A 148 -3.59 6.52 -7.65
C VAL A 148 -3.09 5.66 -8.81
N VAL A 149 -3.43 4.36 -8.76
CA VAL A 149 -3.17 3.40 -9.84
C VAL A 149 -4.44 3.27 -10.68
N ALA A 150 -4.41 3.62 -11.97
CA ALA A 150 -5.50 3.35 -12.90
C ALA A 150 -5.51 1.84 -13.22
N PHE A 151 -6.52 1.11 -12.74
CA PHE A 151 -6.51 -0.34 -12.66
C PHE A 151 -7.62 -1.01 -13.50
N PRO A 152 -7.29 -1.90 -14.46
CA PRO A 152 -8.27 -2.58 -15.30
C PRO A 152 -8.91 -3.78 -14.59
N GLN A 153 -9.65 -3.52 -13.50
CA GLN A 153 -10.23 -4.57 -12.63
C GLN A 153 -11.05 -5.63 -13.37
N SER A 154 -11.67 -5.26 -14.48
CA SER A 154 -12.56 -6.16 -15.23
C SER A 154 -11.88 -6.86 -16.42
N GLY A 155 -10.56 -6.70 -16.56
CA GLY A 155 -9.76 -7.14 -17.70
C GLY A 155 -9.49 -6.00 -18.69
N LEU A 156 -8.47 -6.16 -19.49
CA LEU A 156 -8.01 -5.17 -20.47
C LEU A 156 -8.51 -5.52 -21.88
N LEU A 157 -8.00 -6.61 -22.45
CA LEU A 157 -8.30 -7.01 -23.84
C LEU A 157 -9.69 -7.65 -23.97
N VAL A 158 -10.12 -8.41 -22.97
CA VAL A 158 -11.48 -8.99 -22.92
C VAL A 158 -12.58 -7.93 -22.76
N ARG A 159 -12.21 -6.69 -22.48
CA ARG A 159 -13.15 -5.53 -22.38
C ARG A 159 -12.70 -4.41 -23.34
N PRO A 160 -13.00 -4.51 -24.63
CA PRO A 160 -12.60 -3.51 -25.63
C PRO A 160 -13.01 -2.09 -25.21
N GLY A 161 -12.06 -1.14 -25.32
CA GLY A 161 -12.20 0.24 -24.85
C GLY A 161 -11.58 0.52 -23.49
N THR A 162 -11.22 -0.51 -22.69
CA THR A 162 -10.59 -0.30 -21.38
C THR A 162 -9.23 0.39 -21.51
N LEU A 163 -8.44 0.09 -22.53
CA LEU A 163 -7.13 0.73 -22.74
C LEU A 163 -7.26 2.25 -22.93
N ASP A 164 -8.26 2.71 -23.71
CA ASP A 164 -8.53 4.14 -23.92
C ASP A 164 -8.96 4.82 -22.61
N LEU A 165 -9.76 4.12 -21.80
CA LEU A 165 -10.18 4.60 -20.48
C LEU A 165 -9.01 4.70 -19.50
N LEU A 166 -8.07 3.74 -19.51
CA LEU A 166 -6.84 3.82 -18.72
C LEU A 166 -6.00 5.04 -19.14
N GLU A 167 -5.86 5.28 -20.45
CA GLU A 167 -5.18 6.47 -20.94
C GLU A 167 -5.89 7.75 -20.49
N GLN A 168 -7.22 7.77 -20.50
CA GLN A 168 -7.99 8.90 -19.98
C GLN A 168 -7.76 9.09 -18.48
N ALA A 169 -7.76 8.03 -17.67
CA ALA A 169 -7.48 8.12 -16.23
C ALA A 169 -6.09 8.69 -15.94
N LEU A 170 -5.07 8.32 -16.72
CA LEU A 170 -3.73 8.92 -16.62
C LEU A 170 -3.76 10.42 -16.96
N ARG A 171 -4.46 10.82 -18.01
CA ARG A 171 -4.63 12.24 -18.37
C ARG A 171 -5.40 13.03 -17.29
N ASN A 172 -6.31 12.38 -16.58
CA ASN A 172 -7.07 12.96 -15.47
C ASN A 172 -6.27 13.04 -14.18
N GLY A 173 -5.05 12.48 -14.14
CA GLY A 173 -4.12 12.63 -13.03
C GLY A 173 -3.85 11.37 -12.20
N ALA A 174 -4.20 10.18 -12.68
CA ALA A 174 -3.68 8.94 -12.08
C ALA A 174 -2.15 8.89 -12.23
N ASP A 175 -1.46 8.38 -11.21
CA ASP A 175 0.01 8.43 -11.11
C ASP A 175 0.69 7.22 -11.73
N ILE A 176 -0.01 6.07 -11.75
CA ILE A 176 0.54 4.75 -12.04
C ILE A 176 -0.45 4.01 -12.92
N LEU A 177 0.03 3.18 -13.85
CA LEU A 177 -0.80 2.31 -14.66
C LEU A 177 -0.82 0.89 -14.10
N GLY A 178 -2.00 0.31 -13.99
CA GLY A 178 -2.22 -1.06 -13.55
C GLY A 178 -2.27 -2.08 -14.69
N GLY A 179 -2.16 -3.35 -14.32
CA GLY A 179 -2.40 -4.52 -15.16
C GLY A 179 -3.04 -5.64 -14.34
N LEU A 180 -3.65 -6.64 -14.99
CA LEU A 180 -4.35 -7.73 -14.31
C LEU A 180 -4.21 -9.05 -15.06
N ASP A 181 -3.60 -10.06 -14.42
CA ASP A 181 -3.64 -11.49 -14.82
C ASP A 181 -3.68 -11.74 -16.34
N PRO A 182 -2.59 -11.47 -17.05
CA PRO A 182 -2.59 -11.38 -18.52
C PRO A 182 -2.96 -12.69 -19.21
N SER A 183 -2.63 -13.84 -18.60
CA SER A 183 -2.98 -15.16 -19.16
C SER A 183 -4.37 -15.61 -18.70
N GLY A 184 -4.68 -15.45 -17.41
CA GLY A 184 -5.92 -15.98 -16.81
C GLY A 184 -7.18 -15.21 -17.20
N ILE A 185 -7.09 -13.90 -17.34
CA ILE A 185 -8.23 -13.03 -17.67
C ILE A 185 -8.25 -12.72 -19.17
N ASP A 186 -7.21 -12.12 -19.71
CA ASP A 186 -7.19 -11.68 -21.11
C ASP A 186 -6.87 -12.81 -22.09
N ARG A 187 -6.25 -13.91 -21.62
CA ARG A 187 -5.82 -15.06 -22.40
C ARG A 187 -4.84 -14.72 -23.54
N ASP A 188 -4.24 -13.54 -23.45
CA ASP A 188 -3.21 -13.05 -24.34
C ASP A 188 -2.17 -12.27 -23.52
N PRO A 189 -1.23 -12.97 -22.85
CA PRO A 189 -0.25 -12.31 -22.00
C PRO A 189 0.70 -11.40 -22.78
N VAL A 190 0.97 -11.70 -24.04
CA VAL A 190 1.81 -10.86 -24.89
C VAL A 190 1.08 -9.56 -25.21
N GLY A 191 -0.14 -9.65 -25.75
CA GLY A 191 -0.95 -8.47 -26.11
C GLY A 191 -1.28 -7.58 -24.90
N HIS A 192 -1.64 -8.17 -23.74
CA HIS A 192 -1.88 -7.44 -22.50
C HIS A 192 -0.65 -6.63 -22.06
N LEU A 193 0.50 -7.31 -21.94
CA LEU A 193 1.73 -6.67 -21.50
C LEU A 193 2.23 -5.62 -22.49
N ASP A 194 2.18 -5.90 -23.80
CA ASP A 194 2.55 -4.91 -24.83
C ASP A 194 1.68 -3.65 -24.72
N ALA A 195 0.38 -3.81 -24.48
CA ALA A 195 -0.54 -2.68 -24.33
C ALA A 195 -0.19 -1.80 -23.09
N ILE A 196 -0.02 -2.41 -21.89
CA ILE A 196 0.26 -1.62 -20.69
C ILE A 196 1.68 -1.05 -20.67
N PHE A 197 2.69 -1.79 -21.12
CA PHE A 197 4.05 -1.28 -21.24
C PHE A 197 4.16 -0.15 -22.26
N GLY A 198 3.48 -0.30 -23.41
CA GLY A 198 3.40 0.74 -24.43
C GLY A 198 2.73 2.01 -23.90
N LEU A 199 1.60 1.89 -23.20
CA LEU A 199 0.88 3.03 -22.63
C LEU A 199 1.69 3.69 -21.49
N SER A 200 2.31 2.90 -20.62
CA SER A 200 3.21 3.39 -19.57
C SER A 200 4.38 4.19 -20.16
N SER A 201 5.04 3.65 -21.17
CA SER A 201 6.13 4.35 -21.87
C SER A 201 5.68 5.65 -22.51
N LYS A 202 4.50 5.65 -23.16
CA LYS A 202 3.90 6.84 -23.79
C LYS A 202 3.68 7.99 -22.81
N HIS A 203 3.25 7.67 -21.58
CA HIS A 203 2.95 8.66 -20.54
C HIS A 203 4.09 8.88 -19.55
N GLY A 204 5.14 8.06 -19.59
CA GLY A 204 6.28 8.14 -18.67
C GLY A 204 5.94 7.74 -17.24
N VAL A 205 4.87 6.95 -17.02
CA VAL A 205 4.38 6.55 -15.70
C VAL A 205 4.86 5.14 -15.32
N PRO A 206 5.01 4.80 -14.03
CA PRO A 206 5.33 3.44 -13.59
C PRO A 206 4.15 2.46 -13.78
N LEU A 207 4.45 1.16 -13.61
CA LEU A 207 3.49 0.05 -13.65
C LEU A 207 3.33 -0.60 -12.28
N ASP A 208 2.10 -1.01 -11.94
CA ASP A 208 1.79 -1.87 -10.80
C ASP A 208 0.80 -2.97 -11.25
N ILE A 209 1.34 -4.18 -11.49
CA ILE A 209 0.65 -5.26 -12.18
C ILE A 209 0.15 -6.29 -11.17
N HIS A 210 -1.16 -6.53 -11.08
CA HIS A 210 -1.72 -7.65 -10.33
C HIS A 210 -1.42 -8.97 -11.04
N LEU A 211 -0.77 -9.89 -10.35
CA LEU A 211 -0.45 -11.22 -10.83
C LEU A 211 -0.88 -12.26 -9.78
N HIS A 212 -2.14 -12.73 -9.90
CA HIS A 212 -2.69 -13.79 -9.04
C HIS A 212 -2.42 -15.18 -9.61
N GLU A 213 -1.97 -15.27 -10.85
CA GLU A 213 -1.69 -16.51 -11.54
C GLU A 213 -0.67 -17.36 -10.75
N ALA A 214 -1.06 -18.61 -10.46
CA ALA A 214 -0.29 -19.51 -9.63
C ALA A 214 0.65 -20.40 -10.46
N GLY A 215 1.62 -21.04 -9.82
CA GLY A 215 2.49 -22.02 -10.43
C GLY A 215 3.24 -21.53 -11.67
N GLU A 216 3.47 -22.41 -12.63
CA GLU A 216 4.23 -22.08 -13.85
C GLU A 216 3.51 -21.09 -14.79
N LEU A 217 2.19 -20.96 -14.72
CA LEU A 217 1.47 -19.93 -15.48
C LEU A 217 1.87 -18.53 -15.03
N GLY A 218 1.87 -18.29 -13.72
CA GLY A 218 2.30 -17.02 -13.15
C GLY A 218 3.80 -16.78 -13.34
N ALA A 219 4.62 -17.84 -13.25
CA ALA A 219 6.05 -17.75 -13.51
C ALA A 219 6.35 -17.38 -14.97
N PHE A 220 5.58 -17.89 -15.93
CA PHE A 220 5.69 -17.51 -17.34
C PHE A 220 5.30 -16.04 -17.56
N ALA A 221 4.20 -15.58 -16.94
CA ALA A 221 3.83 -14.17 -17.00
C ALA A 221 4.93 -13.27 -16.38
N MET A 222 5.56 -13.73 -15.27
CA MET A 222 6.68 -13.04 -14.65
C MET A 222 7.89 -12.93 -15.58
N ASP A 223 8.26 -14.00 -16.29
CA ASP A 223 9.33 -13.98 -17.30
C ASP A 223 9.06 -12.90 -18.37
N LEU A 224 7.83 -12.84 -18.86
CA LEU A 224 7.43 -11.84 -19.86
C LEU A 224 7.47 -10.39 -19.31
N ILE A 225 7.14 -10.18 -18.03
CA ILE A 225 7.24 -8.87 -17.37
C ILE A 225 8.71 -8.47 -17.22
N ILE A 226 9.57 -9.39 -16.78
CA ILE A 226 11.03 -9.17 -16.66
C ILE A 226 11.63 -8.79 -18.02
N GLU A 227 11.33 -9.56 -19.06
CA GLU A 227 11.81 -9.33 -20.42
C GLU A 227 11.47 -7.90 -20.90
N ARG A 228 10.21 -7.48 -20.76
CA ARG A 228 9.77 -6.15 -21.19
C ARG A 228 10.37 -5.04 -20.34
N THR A 229 10.47 -5.25 -19.04
CA THR A 229 11.09 -4.28 -18.12
C THR A 229 12.53 -3.97 -18.54
N LEU A 230 13.32 -5.01 -18.85
CA LEU A 230 14.68 -4.86 -19.32
C LEU A 230 14.74 -4.26 -20.73
N ALA A 231 13.94 -4.77 -21.67
CA ALA A 231 13.94 -4.33 -23.06
C ALA A 231 13.54 -2.85 -23.22
N MET A 232 12.66 -2.33 -22.35
CA MET A 232 12.15 -0.96 -22.41
C MET A 232 12.85 0.00 -21.43
N GLY A 233 13.87 -0.43 -20.69
CA GLY A 233 14.60 0.40 -19.74
C GLY A 233 13.72 0.88 -18.57
N MET A 234 12.80 0.03 -18.09
CA MET A 234 11.85 0.37 -17.03
C MET A 234 12.27 -0.14 -15.63
N GLN A 235 13.57 -0.41 -15.44
CA GLN A 235 14.11 -0.81 -14.13
C GLN A 235 13.76 0.23 -13.05
N GLY A 236 13.27 -0.26 -11.91
CA GLY A 236 12.81 0.59 -10.79
C GLY A 236 11.45 1.23 -10.99
N LYS A 237 10.74 0.92 -12.10
CA LYS A 237 9.41 1.49 -12.40
C LYS A 237 8.29 0.45 -12.47
N VAL A 238 8.57 -0.81 -12.18
CA VAL A 238 7.60 -1.91 -12.25
C VAL A 238 7.46 -2.57 -10.90
N ILE A 239 6.24 -2.67 -10.43
CA ILE A 239 5.84 -3.46 -9.25
C ILE A 239 4.96 -4.61 -9.74
N VAL A 240 5.15 -5.80 -9.18
CA VAL A 240 4.23 -6.92 -9.35
C VAL A 240 3.56 -7.19 -8.01
N SER A 241 2.25 -7.02 -7.99
CA SER A 241 1.41 -7.25 -6.81
C SER A 241 0.98 -8.71 -6.73
N HIS A 242 0.92 -9.26 -5.52
CA HIS A 242 0.62 -10.65 -5.16
C HIS A 242 1.71 -11.65 -5.54
N ALA A 243 2.02 -11.84 -6.81
CA ALA A 243 3.06 -12.74 -7.33
C ALA A 243 3.03 -14.14 -6.68
N PHE A 244 1.84 -14.75 -6.54
CA PHE A 244 1.64 -16.00 -5.80
C PHE A 244 2.49 -17.17 -6.33
N CYS A 245 2.81 -17.16 -7.62
CA CYS A 245 3.69 -18.15 -8.25
C CYS A 245 5.05 -18.28 -7.53
N LEU A 246 5.60 -17.20 -6.97
CA LEU A 246 6.88 -17.21 -6.24
C LEU A 246 6.86 -18.06 -4.96
N GLY A 247 5.68 -18.34 -4.42
CA GLY A 247 5.52 -19.23 -3.28
C GLY A 247 5.36 -20.71 -3.62
N GLU A 248 5.29 -21.07 -4.93
CA GLU A 248 4.95 -22.42 -5.39
C GLU A 248 5.99 -23.04 -6.32
N VAL A 249 6.59 -22.23 -7.22
CA VAL A 249 7.45 -22.80 -8.27
C VAL A 249 8.83 -23.18 -7.76
N SER A 250 9.37 -24.28 -8.27
CA SER A 250 10.69 -24.78 -7.89
C SER A 250 11.84 -23.84 -8.28
N ARG A 251 11.64 -23.01 -9.31
CA ARG A 251 12.61 -22.03 -9.82
C ARG A 251 12.47 -20.64 -9.19
N ALA A 252 11.75 -20.49 -8.06
CA ALA A 252 11.51 -19.20 -7.42
C ALA A 252 12.80 -18.41 -7.13
N ASP A 253 13.87 -19.09 -6.70
CA ASP A 253 15.15 -18.41 -6.41
C ASP A 253 15.78 -17.78 -7.67
N ALA A 254 15.66 -18.44 -8.83
CA ALA A 254 16.09 -17.85 -10.10
C ALA A 254 15.22 -16.65 -10.52
N LEU A 255 13.90 -16.71 -10.25
CA LEU A 255 13.01 -15.58 -10.50
C LEU A 255 13.32 -14.40 -9.57
N TYR A 256 13.64 -14.61 -8.29
CA TYR A 256 14.07 -13.52 -7.41
C TYR A 256 15.36 -12.84 -7.92
N ALA A 257 16.32 -13.62 -8.40
CA ALA A 257 17.54 -13.06 -8.98
C ALA A 257 17.24 -12.22 -10.23
N ALA A 258 16.39 -12.71 -11.13
CA ALA A 258 15.98 -12.00 -12.34
C ALA A 258 15.15 -10.73 -12.02
N LEU A 259 14.28 -10.77 -11.01
CA LEU A 259 13.53 -9.60 -10.53
C LEU A 259 14.47 -8.53 -9.98
N ALA A 260 15.51 -8.92 -9.23
CA ALA A 260 16.51 -7.99 -8.71
C ALA A 260 17.31 -7.33 -9.85
N GLU A 261 17.74 -8.10 -10.85
CA GLU A 261 18.43 -7.59 -12.04
C GLU A 261 17.56 -6.60 -12.83
N ALA A 262 16.27 -6.93 -12.98
CA ALA A 262 15.30 -6.07 -13.64
C ALA A 262 14.83 -4.89 -12.77
N GLY A 263 15.24 -4.78 -11.51
CA GLY A 263 14.78 -3.74 -10.60
C GLY A 263 13.25 -3.74 -10.39
N ILE A 264 12.62 -4.93 -10.44
CA ILE A 264 11.19 -5.10 -10.23
C ILE A 264 10.92 -5.30 -8.75
N GLY A 265 9.98 -4.52 -8.19
CA GLY A 265 9.53 -4.68 -6.81
C GLY A 265 8.29 -5.57 -6.69
N LEU A 266 8.01 -6.01 -5.46
CA LEU A 266 6.87 -6.86 -5.13
C LEU A 266 5.99 -6.21 -4.07
N ALA A 267 4.66 -6.25 -4.26
CA ALA A 267 3.69 -5.96 -3.21
C ALA A 267 3.00 -7.25 -2.75
N THR A 268 3.02 -7.53 -1.44
CA THR A 268 2.39 -8.73 -0.88
C THR A 268 1.24 -8.37 0.05
N THR A 269 0.12 -9.07 -0.11
CA THR A 269 -1.04 -8.95 0.78
C THR A 269 -1.10 -10.09 1.79
N ALA A 270 -0.20 -11.05 1.67
CA ALA A 270 -0.02 -12.23 2.53
C ALA A 270 -1.34 -12.93 2.91
N PRO A 271 -2.23 -13.27 1.94
CA PRO A 271 -3.46 -13.98 2.25
C PRO A 271 -3.15 -15.36 2.85
N PRO A 272 -3.85 -15.79 3.91
CA PRO A 272 -3.56 -17.05 4.57
C PRO A 272 -3.82 -18.28 3.68
N SER A 273 -4.74 -18.15 2.71
CA SER A 273 -5.23 -19.25 1.89
C SER A 273 -4.38 -19.58 0.64
N ARG A 274 -3.31 -18.82 0.38
CA ARG A 274 -2.47 -19.01 -0.83
C ARG A 274 -1.00 -18.97 -0.48
N PRO A 275 -0.12 -19.65 -1.24
CA PRO A 275 1.31 -19.38 -1.24
C PRO A 275 1.59 -17.90 -1.58
N VAL A 276 2.67 -17.36 -1.03
CA VAL A 276 3.03 -15.94 -1.22
C VAL A 276 4.54 -15.81 -1.41
N PRO A 277 5.02 -14.72 -1.99
CA PRO A 277 6.45 -14.43 -2.02
C PRO A 277 7.06 -14.46 -0.62
N SER A 278 8.22 -15.08 -0.49
CA SER A 278 8.97 -15.06 0.75
C SER A 278 9.67 -13.71 0.93
N VAL A 279 9.33 -12.99 2.00
CA VAL A 279 9.94 -11.70 2.33
C VAL A 279 11.46 -11.84 2.50
N LYS A 280 11.92 -12.88 3.19
CA LYS A 280 13.36 -13.13 3.39
C LYS A 280 14.10 -13.38 2.09
N LYS A 281 13.56 -14.24 1.20
CA LYS A 281 14.19 -14.55 -0.08
C LYS A 281 14.22 -13.34 -1.01
N ALA A 282 13.12 -12.57 -1.08
CA ALA A 282 13.06 -11.35 -1.85
C ALA A 282 14.14 -10.35 -1.40
N ARG A 283 14.20 -10.06 -0.10
CA ARG A 283 15.21 -9.13 0.45
C ARG A 283 16.64 -9.63 0.29
N ALA A 284 16.88 -10.92 0.50
CA ALA A 284 18.20 -11.53 0.31
C ALA A 284 18.69 -11.45 -1.15
N ALA A 285 17.76 -11.51 -2.11
CA ALA A 285 18.07 -11.34 -3.54
C ALA A 285 18.19 -9.86 -3.97
N GLY A 286 17.88 -8.90 -3.09
CA GLY A 286 17.89 -7.47 -3.42
C GLY A 286 16.58 -6.96 -4.04
N VAL A 287 15.51 -7.76 -4.02
CA VAL A 287 14.19 -7.36 -4.50
C VAL A 287 13.48 -6.51 -3.43
N ALA A 288 13.00 -5.34 -3.81
CA ALA A 288 12.11 -4.55 -2.96
C ALA A 288 10.80 -5.32 -2.73
N ILE A 289 10.38 -5.49 -1.47
CA ILE A 289 9.10 -6.12 -1.13
C ILE A 289 8.44 -5.37 0.01
N PHE A 290 7.15 -5.10 -0.15
CA PHE A 290 6.36 -4.35 0.82
C PHE A 290 4.93 -4.91 0.95
N GLY A 291 4.23 -4.47 1.99
CA GLY A 291 2.91 -4.95 2.35
C GLY A 291 1.77 -4.04 1.92
N GLY A 292 0.60 -4.63 1.69
CA GLY A 292 -0.65 -3.95 1.48
C GLY A 292 -1.86 -4.78 1.92
N ASN A 293 -2.99 -4.12 2.14
CA ASN A 293 -4.22 -4.79 2.59
C ASN A 293 -4.99 -5.46 1.46
N ASP A 294 -4.85 -4.97 0.21
CA ASP A 294 -5.76 -5.29 -0.88
C ASP A 294 -7.19 -4.77 -0.60
N GLY A 295 -8.23 -5.46 -1.05
CA GLY A 295 -9.61 -5.12 -0.71
C GLY A 295 -9.87 -5.17 0.81
N ILE A 296 -10.64 -4.22 1.31
CA ILE A 296 -11.05 -4.14 2.71
C ILE A 296 -12.58 -4.11 2.76
N ARG A 297 -13.18 -5.20 3.25
CA ARG A 297 -14.64 -5.34 3.34
C ARG A 297 -15.34 -4.85 2.07
N ASP A 298 -15.05 -5.52 0.99
CA ASP A 298 -15.65 -5.26 -0.32
C ASP A 298 -16.46 -6.48 -0.81
N THR A 299 -16.82 -6.50 -2.08
CA THR A 299 -17.55 -7.64 -2.68
C THR A 299 -16.68 -8.87 -2.93
N TRP A 300 -15.35 -8.76 -2.71
CA TRP A 300 -14.39 -9.86 -2.86
C TRP A 300 -14.07 -10.53 -1.55
N THR A 301 -14.00 -9.75 -0.47
CA THR A 301 -13.65 -10.23 0.86
C THR A 301 -14.40 -9.50 1.97
N PRO A 302 -14.95 -10.21 2.97
CA PRO A 302 -15.54 -9.59 4.15
C PRO A 302 -14.50 -9.20 5.20
N TYR A 303 -13.23 -9.55 4.97
CA TYR A 303 -12.13 -9.41 5.91
C TYR A 303 -11.36 -8.10 5.72
N ASN A 304 -10.22 -8.03 6.38
CA ASN A 304 -9.26 -6.94 6.44
C ASN A 304 -9.76 -5.73 7.24
N MET A 305 -8.79 -5.04 7.79
CA MET A 305 -8.96 -3.82 8.57
C MET A 305 -8.01 -2.76 7.99
N PRO A 306 -8.38 -1.48 7.99
CA PRO A 306 -7.49 -0.40 7.58
C PRO A 306 -6.39 -0.15 8.64
N ASP A 307 -5.62 -1.20 8.96
CA ASP A 307 -4.57 -1.19 9.99
C ASP A 307 -3.32 -1.90 9.50
N MET A 308 -2.27 -1.13 9.23
CA MET A 308 -1.03 -1.67 8.70
C MET A 308 -0.17 -2.39 9.74
N LEU A 309 -0.36 -2.18 11.07
CA LEU A 309 0.26 -3.07 12.06
C LEU A 309 -0.36 -4.46 12.02
N GLN A 310 -1.70 -4.55 11.86
CA GLN A 310 -2.35 -5.84 11.66
C GLN A 310 -1.87 -6.51 10.36
N ARG A 311 -1.67 -5.72 9.29
CA ARG A 311 -1.11 -6.26 8.04
C ARG A 311 0.32 -6.79 8.24
N ALA A 312 1.17 -6.06 8.96
CA ALA A 312 2.51 -6.53 9.33
C ALA A 312 2.46 -7.85 10.11
N MET A 313 1.56 -7.96 11.09
CA MET A 313 1.34 -9.21 11.83
C MET A 313 0.98 -10.37 10.91
N LEU A 314 0.04 -10.17 9.97
CA LEU A 314 -0.36 -11.21 9.01
C LEU A 314 0.78 -11.61 8.06
N ILE A 315 1.60 -10.65 7.62
CA ILE A 315 2.81 -10.92 6.83
C ILE A 315 3.80 -11.73 7.65
N GLY A 316 4.02 -11.35 8.91
CA GLY A 316 4.90 -12.08 9.83
C GLY A 316 4.43 -13.51 10.06
N LEU A 317 3.15 -13.72 10.36
CA LEU A 317 2.54 -15.05 10.53
C LEU A 317 2.69 -15.90 9.26
N LYS A 318 2.41 -15.33 8.10
CA LYS A 318 2.49 -16.03 6.80
C LYS A 318 3.92 -16.42 6.42
N ASN A 319 4.91 -15.64 6.83
CA ASN A 319 6.34 -15.90 6.61
C ASN A 319 7.00 -16.66 7.79
N GLU A 320 6.21 -17.12 8.76
CA GLU A 320 6.69 -17.85 9.95
C GLU A 320 7.74 -17.08 10.78
N PHE A 321 7.61 -15.75 10.84
CA PHE A 321 8.48 -14.91 11.66
C PHE A 321 8.17 -15.11 13.14
N ARG A 322 9.19 -15.42 13.93
CA ARG A 322 9.03 -15.75 15.36
C ARG A 322 10.00 -14.99 16.26
N ARG A 323 11.17 -14.65 15.75
CA ARG A 323 12.18 -13.91 16.49
C ARG A 323 11.91 -12.41 16.36
N ASP A 324 12.29 -11.63 17.34
CA ASP A 324 12.03 -10.18 17.36
C ASP A 324 12.61 -9.45 16.13
N ASP A 325 13.79 -9.85 15.66
CA ASP A 325 14.39 -9.31 14.46
C ASP A 325 13.57 -9.63 13.19
N GLU A 326 12.97 -10.82 13.13
CA GLU A 326 12.08 -11.22 12.04
C GLU A 326 10.73 -10.49 12.10
N VAL A 327 10.16 -10.34 13.32
CA VAL A 327 8.92 -9.57 13.50
C VAL A 327 9.15 -8.09 13.20
N ALA A 328 10.32 -7.56 13.50
CA ALA A 328 10.72 -6.21 13.08
C ALA A 328 10.79 -6.07 11.56
N MET A 329 11.24 -7.12 10.82
CA MET A 329 11.17 -7.14 9.35
C MET A 329 9.73 -7.04 8.84
N ALA A 330 8.75 -7.64 9.55
CA ALA A 330 7.35 -7.49 9.18
C ALA A 330 6.89 -6.02 9.31
N LEU A 331 7.34 -5.29 10.33
CA LEU A 331 7.09 -3.85 10.43
C LEU A 331 7.70 -3.08 9.26
N SER A 332 8.93 -3.42 8.85
CA SER A 332 9.57 -2.77 7.71
C SER A 332 8.77 -2.89 6.42
N THR A 333 8.02 -3.99 6.23
CA THR A 333 7.15 -4.15 5.05
C THR A 333 6.01 -3.12 4.96
N VAL A 334 5.67 -2.46 6.04
CA VAL A 334 4.61 -1.45 6.12
C VAL A 334 5.13 -0.07 6.57
N THR A 335 6.45 0.10 6.60
CA THR A 335 7.13 1.34 6.95
C THR A 335 8.19 1.69 5.89
N ASP A 336 9.47 1.58 6.21
CA ASP A 336 10.60 2.00 5.37
C ASP A 336 10.65 1.25 4.01
N TRP A 337 10.44 -0.06 3.99
CA TRP A 337 10.44 -0.80 2.73
C TRP A 337 9.22 -0.47 1.86
N ALA A 338 8.08 -0.18 2.48
CA ALA A 338 6.90 0.26 1.71
C ALA A 338 7.09 1.68 1.18
N ALA A 339 7.69 2.58 1.96
CA ALA A 339 8.03 3.92 1.49
C ALA A 339 9.01 3.87 0.31
N GLU A 340 10.08 3.06 0.42
CA GLU A 340 11.07 2.82 -0.64
C GLU A 340 10.38 2.26 -1.90
N GLY A 341 9.66 1.14 -1.76
CA GLY A 341 9.04 0.44 -2.90
C GLY A 341 7.93 1.23 -3.59
N CYS A 342 7.23 2.09 -2.86
CA CYS A 342 6.25 3.02 -3.43
C CYS A 342 6.87 4.34 -3.92
N GLY A 343 8.16 4.61 -3.64
CA GLY A 343 8.82 5.85 -4.03
C GLY A 343 8.38 7.07 -3.21
N PHE A 344 7.92 6.88 -1.97
CA PHE A 344 7.63 7.97 -1.04
C PHE A 344 8.92 8.51 -0.43
N ALA A 345 9.30 9.71 -0.80
CA ALA A 345 10.48 10.38 -0.26
C ALA A 345 10.25 10.94 1.16
N ASP A 346 11.33 11.41 1.79
CA ASP A 346 11.30 12.10 3.10
C ASP A 346 10.63 11.28 4.22
N TYR A 347 10.88 9.98 4.26
CA TYR A 347 10.25 9.05 5.20
C TYR A 347 11.19 8.65 6.35
N GLY A 348 10.62 8.34 7.52
CA GLY A 348 11.29 7.73 8.66
C GLY A 348 11.44 8.65 9.87
N LEU A 349 11.95 8.09 10.98
CA LEU A 349 12.26 8.83 12.21
C LEU A 349 13.73 9.28 12.21
N ALA A 350 14.06 10.24 11.38
CA ALA A 350 15.40 10.81 11.29
C ALA A 350 15.34 12.33 11.16
N VAL A 351 16.36 13.02 11.63
CA VAL A 351 16.49 14.47 11.45
C VAL A 351 16.50 14.79 9.96
N GLY A 352 15.65 15.74 9.56
CA GLY A 352 15.44 16.14 8.17
C GLY A 352 14.29 15.41 7.48
N ALA A 353 13.82 14.27 7.96
CA ALA A 353 12.63 13.60 7.42
C ALA A 353 11.36 14.40 7.70
N ARG A 354 10.32 14.23 6.89
CA ARG A 354 8.99 14.78 7.19
C ARG A 354 8.48 14.20 8.50
N ALA A 355 7.88 15.02 9.33
CA ALA A 355 7.40 14.61 10.64
C ALA A 355 6.06 13.86 10.51
N ASP A 356 6.17 12.57 10.18
CA ASP A 356 5.08 11.60 10.14
C ASP A 356 5.41 10.46 11.08
N LEU A 357 4.70 10.38 12.21
CA LEU A 357 4.96 9.37 13.24
C LEU A 357 3.69 9.03 14.03
N MET A 358 3.76 7.92 14.78
CA MET A 358 2.72 7.55 15.72
C MET A 358 3.31 7.13 17.07
N LEU A 359 2.53 7.31 18.14
CA LEU A 359 2.82 6.82 19.48
C LEU A 359 1.90 5.65 19.83
N VAL A 360 2.49 4.57 20.35
CA VAL A 360 1.77 3.37 20.77
C VAL A 360 2.29 2.88 22.13
N GLU A 361 1.42 2.23 22.92
CA GLU A 361 1.79 1.56 24.15
C GLU A 361 2.38 0.18 23.82
N ALA A 362 3.70 0.13 23.64
CA ALA A 362 4.46 -1.08 23.43
C ALA A 362 5.91 -0.86 23.89
N GLU A 363 6.60 -1.92 24.26
CA GLU A 363 8.01 -1.84 24.65
C GLU A 363 8.95 -1.86 23.44
N THR A 364 8.59 -2.63 22.41
CA THR A 364 9.41 -2.85 21.23
C THR A 364 8.59 -2.79 19.94
N PRO A 365 9.23 -2.57 18.78
CA PRO A 365 8.58 -2.71 17.48
C PRO A 365 7.96 -4.09 17.25
N ALA A 366 8.59 -5.16 17.74
CA ALA A 366 8.07 -6.52 17.63
C ALA A 366 6.75 -6.68 18.41
N GLU A 367 6.68 -6.16 19.65
CA GLU A 367 5.44 -6.15 20.41
C GLU A 367 4.36 -5.32 19.72
N ALA A 368 4.69 -4.15 19.17
CA ALA A 368 3.72 -3.33 18.43
C ALA A 368 3.09 -4.07 17.25
N VAL A 369 3.87 -4.89 16.54
CA VAL A 369 3.35 -5.75 15.45
C VAL A 369 2.48 -6.87 16.02
N ALA A 370 2.94 -7.57 17.06
CA ALA A 370 2.24 -8.73 17.59
C ALA A 370 0.94 -8.37 18.32
N ALA A 371 0.92 -7.26 19.06
CA ALA A 371 -0.21 -6.81 19.87
C ALA A 371 -1.15 -5.84 19.13
N THR A 372 -0.68 -5.20 18.06
CA THR A 372 -1.43 -4.18 17.29
C THR A 372 -2.15 -3.14 18.18
N PRO A 373 -1.43 -2.47 19.12
CA PRO A 373 -2.04 -1.60 20.09
C PRO A 373 -2.73 -0.38 19.46
N PRO A 374 -3.73 0.22 20.13
CA PRO A 374 -4.33 1.48 19.70
C PRO A 374 -3.28 2.58 19.54
N ARG A 375 -3.47 3.46 18.54
CA ARG A 375 -2.62 4.65 18.36
C ARG A 375 -3.05 5.74 19.32
N ARG A 376 -2.13 6.11 20.22
CA ARG A 376 -2.37 7.18 21.20
C ARG A 376 -2.26 8.54 20.56
N LEU A 377 -1.32 8.70 19.64
CA LEU A 377 -1.12 9.92 18.85
C LEU A 377 -0.70 9.56 17.43
N VAL A 378 -1.21 10.30 16.46
CA VAL A 378 -0.75 10.25 15.07
C VAL A 378 -0.39 11.66 14.63
N VAL A 379 0.83 11.81 14.15
CA VAL A 379 1.35 13.05 13.54
C VAL A 379 1.52 12.80 12.05
N SER A 380 0.93 13.65 11.24
CA SER A 380 1.11 13.69 9.80
C SER A 380 1.38 15.10 9.33
N HIS A 381 2.34 15.27 8.41
CA HIS A 381 2.75 16.58 7.92
C HIS A 381 3.00 17.58 9.07
N ALA A 382 3.66 17.09 10.13
CA ALA A 382 4.00 17.86 11.35
C ALA A 382 2.79 18.40 12.13
N ARG A 383 1.63 17.79 11.99
CA ARG A 383 0.42 18.13 12.74
C ARG A 383 -0.13 16.88 13.43
N VAL A 384 -0.63 17.05 14.63
CA VAL A 384 -1.42 15.98 15.27
C VAL A 384 -2.72 15.86 14.48
N VAL A 385 -2.96 14.70 13.89
CA VAL A 385 -4.14 14.43 13.05
C VAL A 385 -5.11 13.46 13.70
N ALA A 386 -4.62 12.63 14.64
CA ALA A 386 -5.49 11.76 15.42
C ALA A 386 -4.95 11.57 16.84
N ARG A 387 -5.87 11.34 17.77
CA ARG A 387 -5.60 11.07 19.18
C ARG A 387 -6.58 10.02 19.68
N ASP A 388 -6.06 8.98 20.37
CA ASP A 388 -6.86 7.90 20.98
C ASP A 388 -7.88 7.28 20.02
N GLY A 389 -7.48 7.08 18.75
CA GLY A 389 -8.31 6.47 17.72
C GLY A 389 -9.38 7.39 17.11
N ALA A 390 -9.34 8.70 17.37
CA ALA A 390 -10.23 9.69 16.81
C ALA A 390 -9.46 10.80 16.06
N LEU A 391 -10.01 11.28 14.93
CA LEU A 391 -9.44 12.44 14.23
C LEU A 391 -9.53 13.69 15.13
N VAL A 392 -8.47 14.49 15.11
CA VAL A 392 -8.47 15.85 15.69
C VAL A 392 -8.93 16.80 14.59
N GLY A 393 -9.91 17.63 14.90
CA GLY A 393 -10.53 18.58 13.97
C GLY A 393 -9.59 19.73 13.54
#